data_9c243eee56df9fd872d9f839f28508dc
#
_entry.id   9c243eee56df9fd872d9f839f28508dc
#
_cell.length_a   1.000
_cell.length_b   1.000
_cell.length_c   1.000
_cell.angle_alpha   90.00
_cell.angle_beta   90.00
_cell.angle_gamma   90.00
#
_symmetry.space_group_name_H-M   'P 1'
#
loop_
_entity.id
_entity.type
_entity.pdbx_description
1 polymer ?
#
loop_
_entity_poly.entity_id
_entity_poly.type
_entity_poly.pdbx_seq_one_letter_code
_entity_poly.pdbx_strand_id
1 'polypeptide(L)'
;EVKDIQITNCYVVPPGGRVHIPTDGVYKAWAQMDEFERTPIPEGEVTAEVLWQDGIGVMTERSVKVMNAEKRDKAYIVVETGNKAGNAVVAMKVNGEIYWSWHIWCTDYNPNLKEGQQELNGFVWMDRNLGATYNKYNEEGGIKSKGFLYQWGRKDLFPPTKGWEKTESDEDLYNLAGEIITFSKVPVEVFNNIPNSVHNSMSFYTSEESWYTNAKGTYRRNDLSLWNSKVGKKTIFDPCPDGWRVPVGKDGEYESPWEQAKKNVTPLVRYKGFSLKGIYYPAAGYRELLTG
;
A
#
# COMPACT_ATOMS: atom_id res chain seq x y z
N GLU A 1 -16.90 18.72 -14.42
CA GLU A 1 -15.82 17.79 -14.74
C GLU A 1 -14.89 17.74 -13.53
N VAL A 2 -14.82 16.60 -12.85
CA VAL A 2 -13.80 16.33 -11.84
C VAL A 2 -12.46 16.32 -12.60
N LYS A 3 -11.59 17.30 -12.35
CA LYS A 3 -10.24 17.29 -12.91
C LYS A 3 -9.57 16.01 -12.47
N ASP A 4 -8.79 15.41 -13.35
CA ASP A 4 -8.07 14.12 -13.13
C ASP A 4 -7.20 14.25 -11.84
N ILE A 5 -7.73 13.73 -10.73
CA ILE A 5 -7.07 13.79 -9.42
C ILE A 5 -6.10 12.62 -9.39
N GLN A 6 -4.83 12.92 -9.23
CA GLN A 6 -3.77 11.92 -9.16
C GLN A 6 -3.12 11.96 -7.79
N ILE A 7 -2.98 10.79 -7.18
CA ILE A 7 -2.23 10.59 -5.94
C ILE A 7 -1.39 9.32 -6.10
N THR A 8 -0.10 9.45 -5.89
CA THR A 8 0.80 8.30 -5.77
C THR A 8 0.83 7.85 -4.31
N ASN A 9 0.57 6.57 -4.05
CA ASN A 9 0.49 6.04 -2.68
C ASN A 9 1.76 5.33 -2.20
N CYS A 10 2.68 5.00 -3.10
CA CYS A 10 3.94 4.36 -2.77
C CYS A 10 5.11 5.13 -3.40
N TYR A 11 6.05 5.49 -2.58
CA TYR A 11 7.29 6.14 -3.00
C TYR A 11 8.47 5.22 -2.75
N VAL A 12 9.18 4.87 -3.81
CA VAL A 12 10.45 4.11 -3.73
C VAL A 12 11.58 5.10 -3.49
N VAL A 13 12.24 4.99 -2.35
CA VAL A 13 13.26 5.93 -1.91
C VAL A 13 14.48 5.14 -1.42
N PRO A 14 15.70 5.38 -1.93
CA PRO A 14 16.87 4.66 -1.44
C PRO A 14 17.18 5.00 0.03
N PRO A 15 17.89 4.14 0.76
CA PRO A 15 18.40 4.47 2.10
C PRO A 15 19.21 5.77 2.07
N GLY A 16 18.94 6.67 3.01
CA GLY A 16 19.53 8.02 3.06
C GLY A 16 18.98 8.98 1.99
N GLY A 17 17.94 8.57 1.27
CA GLY A 17 17.32 9.38 0.22
C GLY A 17 16.24 10.33 0.74
N ARG A 18 15.70 11.10 -0.19
CA ARG A 18 14.65 12.09 0.10
C ARG A 18 13.60 12.10 -1.00
N VAL A 19 12.35 12.32 -0.62
CA VAL A 19 11.23 12.53 -1.53
C VAL A 19 10.34 13.67 -1.06
N HIS A 20 9.70 14.36 -2.00
CA HIS A 20 8.69 15.38 -1.74
C HIS A 20 7.33 14.85 -2.17
N ILE A 21 6.41 14.77 -1.24
CA ILE A 21 5.06 14.25 -1.45
C ILE A 21 4.09 15.42 -1.55
N PRO A 22 3.52 15.73 -2.73
CA PRO A 22 2.52 16.78 -2.87
C PRO A 22 1.22 16.40 -2.17
N THR A 23 0.56 17.36 -1.52
CA THR A 23 -0.68 17.11 -0.77
C THR A 23 -1.92 17.70 -1.45
N ASP A 24 -1.76 18.46 -2.52
CA ASP A 24 -2.88 19.11 -3.22
C ASP A 24 -3.91 18.11 -3.77
N GLY A 25 -3.45 16.95 -4.26
CA GLY A 25 -4.32 15.86 -4.70
C GLY A 25 -5.23 15.34 -3.60
N VAL A 26 -4.73 15.26 -2.36
CA VAL A 26 -5.52 14.84 -1.19
C VAL A 26 -6.63 15.83 -0.90
N TYR A 27 -6.33 17.13 -0.83
CA TYR A 27 -7.35 18.17 -0.63
C TYR A 27 -8.41 18.16 -1.73
N LYS A 28 -8.01 17.96 -2.98
CA LYS A 28 -8.93 17.85 -4.12
C LYS A 28 -9.81 16.61 -4.03
N ALA A 29 -9.24 15.47 -3.65
CA ALA A 29 -9.99 14.22 -3.51
C ALA A 29 -11.12 14.38 -2.48
N TRP A 30 -10.81 14.84 -1.29
CA TRP A 30 -11.82 15.05 -0.25
C TRP A 30 -12.90 16.05 -0.66
N ALA A 31 -12.53 17.15 -1.33
CA ALA A 31 -13.48 18.19 -1.72
C ALA A 31 -14.35 17.85 -2.92
N GLN A 32 -13.94 16.90 -3.79
CA GLN A 32 -14.57 16.74 -5.10
C GLN A 32 -15.07 15.33 -5.38
N MET A 33 -14.60 14.31 -4.67
CA MET A 33 -14.98 12.92 -4.94
C MET A 33 -16.15 12.46 -4.07
N ASP A 34 -17.04 11.70 -4.69
CA ASP A 34 -18.21 11.13 -4.02
C ASP A 34 -17.85 10.12 -2.92
N GLU A 35 -16.72 9.44 -3.07
CA GLU A 35 -16.17 8.52 -2.07
C GLU A 35 -15.87 9.20 -0.75
N PHE A 36 -15.62 10.50 -0.75
CA PHE A 36 -15.41 11.35 0.43
C PHE A 36 -16.62 12.26 0.72
N GLU A 37 -17.78 11.95 0.12
CA GLU A 37 -19.02 12.75 0.26
C GLU A 37 -18.81 14.23 -0.08
N ARG A 38 -17.76 14.52 -0.87
CA ARG A 38 -17.33 15.89 -1.21
C ARG A 38 -17.18 16.79 0.02
N THR A 39 -16.68 16.22 1.11
CA THR A 39 -16.44 16.93 2.36
C THR A 39 -15.03 17.48 2.40
N PRO A 40 -14.81 18.79 2.22
CA PRO A 40 -13.47 19.37 2.25
C PRO A 40 -12.79 19.15 3.59
N ILE A 41 -11.47 18.91 3.55
CA ILE A 41 -10.63 18.87 4.75
C ILE A 41 -10.75 20.21 5.48
N PRO A 42 -11.00 20.23 6.80
CA PRO A 42 -11.16 21.46 7.56
C PRO A 42 -9.88 22.31 7.56
N GLU A 43 -10.03 23.59 7.87
CA GLU A 43 -8.90 24.45 8.20
C GLU A 43 -8.30 24.02 9.55
N GLY A 44 -6.97 24.16 9.68
CA GLY A 44 -6.31 23.82 10.91
C GLY A 44 -4.82 23.56 10.79
N GLU A 45 -4.24 23.08 11.87
CA GLU A 45 -2.84 22.72 11.92
C GLU A 45 -2.56 21.47 11.05
N VAL A 46 -1.65 21.60 10.09
CA VAL A 46 -1.23 20.51 9.22
C VAL A 46 0.08 19.96 9.73
N THR A 47 0.09 18.68 10.07
CA THR A 47 1.26 17.95 10.54
C THR A 47 1.48 16.69 9.69
N ALA A 48 2.67 16.11 9.79
CA ALA A 48 2.97 14.82 9.22
C ALA A 48 3.78 13.98 10.21
N GLU A 49 3.53 12.69 10.22
CA GLU A 49 4.22 11.76 11.13
C GLU A 49 4.50 10.41 10.47
N VAL A 50 5.48 9.69 11.01
CA VAL A 50 5.68 8.27 10.71
C VAL A 50 4.74 7.46 11.59
N LEU A 51 3.79 6.77 10.98
CA LEU A 51 2.86 5.88 11.71
C LEU A 51 3.57 4.63 12.19
N TRP A 52 4.42 4.05 11.33
CA TRP A 52 5.22 2.87 11.64
C TRP A 52 6.36 2.66 10.63
N GLN A 53 7.29 1.80 11.00
CA GLN A 53 8.36 1.25 10.18
C GLN A 53 8.53 -0.26 10.48
N ASP A 54 8.94 -1.04 9.49
CA ASP A 54 9.16 -2.50 9.64
C ASP A 54 10.57 -2.85 10.16
N GLY A 55 11.38 -1.85 10.43
CA GLY A 55 12.71 -2.01 10.98
C GLY A 55 13.22 -0.69 11.56
N ILE A 56 13.77 -0.75 12.77
CA ILE A 56 14.36 0.44 13.41
C ILE A 56 15.50 0.98 12.55
N GLY A 57 15.40 2.27 12.18
CA GLY A 57 16.38 2.96 11.35
C GLY A 57 16.03 3.03 9.86
N VAL A 58 14.85 2.53 9.45
CA VAL A 58 14.25 2.84 8.14
C VAL A 58 13.88 4.31 8.09
N MET A 59 13.29 4.82 9.18
CA MET A 59 12.97 6.24 9.39
C MET A 59 13.64 6.73 10.68
N THR A 60 13.79 8.05 10.82
CA THR A 60 14.37 8.70 11.99
C THR A 60 13.44 9.80 12.51
N GLU A 61 13.67 10.33 13.69
CA GLU A 61 12.86 11.38 14.30
C GLU A 61 12.66 12.64 13.43
N ARG A 62 13.60 12.91 12.53
CA ARG A 62 13.55 14.08 11.64
C ARG A 62 13.14 13.74 10.21
N SER A 63 12.68 12.52 10.00
CA SER A 63 12.39 11.99 8.65
C SER A 63 11.22 12.69 7.94
N VAL A 64 10.34 13.40 8.64
CA VAL A 64 9.11 13.92 8.05
C VAL A 64 8.89 15.36 8.44
N LYS A 65 8.59 16.21 7.44
CA LYS A 65 8.32 17.65 7.65
C LYS A 65 7.31 18.16 6.64
N VAL A 66 6.30 18.90 7.10
CA VAL A 66 5.37 19.63 6.22
C VAL A 66 6.00 20.96 5.81
N MET A 67 5.85 21.29 4.53
CA MET A 67 6.30 22.53 3.94
C MET A 67 5.12 23.25 3.29
N ASN A 68 5.10 24.59 3.38
CA ASN A 68 4.06 25.47 2.82
C ASN A 68 2.64 25.09 3.30
N ALA A 69 2.48 24.70 4.56
CA ALA A 69 1.22 24.23 5.12
C ALA A 69 0.07 25.25 4.94
N GLU A 70 0.39 26.55 4.90
CA GLU A 70 -0.55 27.64 4.71
C GLU A 70 -1.11 27.75 3.28
N LYS A 71 -0.55 27.00 2.33
CA LYS A 71 -0.93 27.04 0.90
C LYS A 71 -1.24 25.62 0.43
N ARG A 72 -2.49 25.18 0.59
CA ARG A 72 -2.93 23.82 0.29
C ARG A 72 -2.58 23.33 -1.12
N ASP A 73 -2.59 24.22 -2.10
CA ASP A 73 -2.23 23.95 -3.50
C ASP A 73 -0.71 23.80 -3.74
N LYS A 74 0.10 24.17 -2.75
CA LYS A 74 1.57 24.15 -2.79
C LYS A 74 2.20 23.41 -1.61
N ALA A 75 1.38 22.91 -0.72
CA ALA A 75 1.85 22.15 0.43
C ALA A 75 2.42 20.81 0.00
N TYR A 76 3.48 20.38 0.65
CA TYR A 76 4.07 19.07 0.45
C TYR A 76 4.77 18.58 1.72
N ILE A 77 4.94 17.27 1.79
CA ILE A 77 5.67 16.61 2.87
C ILE A 77 7.05 16.24 2.35
N VAL A 78 8.10 16.67 3.04
CA VAL A 78 9.45 16.18 2.84
C VAL A 78 9.60 14.91 3.67
N VAL A 79 10.02 13.83 3.02
CA VAL A 79 10.34 12.57 3.69
C VAL A 79 11.79 12.22 3.43
N GLU A 80 12.54 11.96 4.48
CA GLU A 80 13.94 11.52 4.44
C GLU A 80 14.03 10.13 5.05
N THR A 81 14.58 9.17 4.32
CA THR A 81 14.78 7.81 4.82
C THR A 81 16.04 7.72 5.68
N GLY A 82 16.02 6.79 6.62
CA GLY A 82 17.24 6.39 7.35
C GLY A 82 18.18 5.55 6.49
N ASN A 83 19.19 4.96 7.11
CA ASN A 83 20.23 4.20 6.39
C ASN A 83 19.93 2.71 6.21
N LYS A 84 18.73 2.26 6.58
CA LYS A 84 18.31 0.86 6.44
C LYS A 84 17.21 0.71 5.41
N ALA A 85 17.33 -0.30 4.55
CA ALA A 85 16.23 -0.73 3.69
C ALA A 85 15.09 -1.32 4.53
N GLY A 86 13.86 -1.08 4.09
CA GLY A 86 12.63 -1.52 4.75
C GLY A 86 11.44 -0.71 4.27
N ASN A 87 10.41 -0.67 5.08
CA ASN A 87 9.16 0.00 4.76
C ASN A 87 8.68 0.86 5.92
N ALA A 88 8.01 1.94 5.60
CA ALA A 88 7.35 2.80 6.56
C ALA A 88 6.06 3.36 5.99
N VAL A 89 5.17 3.82 6.86
CA VAL A 89 4.01 4.61 6.48
C VAL A 89 4.09 5.98 7.13
N VAL A 90 3.90 6.99 6.28
CA VAL A 90 3.84 8.39 6.68
C VAL A 90 2.41 8.88 6.51
N ALA A 91 1.90 9.64 7.45
CA ALA A 91 0.56 10.23 7.38
C ALA A 91 0.59 11.75 7.39
N MET A 92 -0.36 12.36 6.68
CA MET A 92 -0.76 13.75 6.82
C MET A 92 -1.93 13.85 7.79
N LYS A 93 -1.80 14.74 8.76
CA LYS A 93 -2.87 15.06 9.72
C LYS A 93 -3.28 16.52 9.62
N VAL A 94 -4.56 16.75 9.86
CA VAL A 94 -5.10 18.08 10.06
C VAL A 94 -5.85 18.07 11.41
N ASN A 95 -5.50 18.96 12.30
CA ASN A 95 -6.02 18.97 13.68
C ASN A 95 -5.89 17.62 14.41
N GLY A 96 -4.82 16.89 14.12
CA GLY A 96 -4.54 15.58 14.74
C GLY A 96 -5.22 14.38 14.08
N GLU A 97 -6.12 14.58 13.12
CA GLU A 97 -6.81 13.51 12.38
C GLU A 97 -6.11 13.20 11.06
N ILE A 98 -5.96 11.90 10.71
CA ILE A 98 -5.32 11.45 9.47
C ILE A 98 -6.25 11.71 8.29
N TYR A 99 -5.76 12.42 7.27
CA TYR A 99 -6.48 12.63 6.00
C TYR A 99 -5.85 11.91 4.82
N TRP A 100 -4.62 11.43 4.94
CA TRP A 100 -3.98 10.51 4.00
C TRP A 100 -2.76 9.85 4.60
N SER A 101 -2.35 8.72 4.01
CA SER A 101 -1.12 8.01 4.36
C SER A 101 -0.45 7.49 3.09
N TRP A 102 0.87 7.39 3.13
CA TRP A 102 1.70 6.94 2.02
C TRP A 102 2.67 5.86 2.46
N HIS A 103 2.88 4.88 1.62
CA HIS A 103 3.91 3.89 1.75
C HIS A 103 5.25 4.46 1.31
N ILE A 104 6.26 4.41 2.18
CA ILE A 104 7.65 4.70 1.87
C ILE A 104 8.38 3.37 1.78
N TRP A 105 8.71 2.98 0.56
CA TRP A 105 9.46 1.77 0.28
C TRP A 105 10.95 2.14 0.18
N CYS A 106 11.65 2.01 1.31
CA CYS A 106 13.07 2.34 1.46
C CYS A 106 13.92 1.20 0.91
N THR A 107 14.41 1.35 -0.30
CA THR A 107 15.16 0.30 -1.00
C THR A 107 15.97 0.88 -2.16
N ASP A 108 17.06 0.23 -2.52
CA ASP A 108 17.82 0.51 -3.74
C ASP A 108 17.15 -0.09 -5.00
N TYR A 109 16.08 -0.86 -4.83
CA TYR A 109 15.29 -1.36 -5.93
C TYR A 109 14.65 -0.21 -6.71
N ASN A 110 14.82 -0.22 -8.02
CA ASN A 110 14.15 0.73 -8.90
C ASN A 110 13.26 -0.01 -9.90
N PRO A 111 11.92 0.04 -9.75
CA PRO A 111 10.99 -0.64 -10.64
C PRO A 111 11.02 -0.11 -12.07
N ASN A 112 11.59 1.07 -12.32
CA ASN A 112 11.66 1.68 -13.64
C ASN A 112 12.90 1.28 -14.43
N LEU A 113 13.84 0.55 -13.82
CA LEU A 113 14.98 -0.02 -14.50
C LEU A 113 14.67 -1.45 -14.99
N LYS A 114 15.21 -1.83 -16.14
CA LYS A 114 14.99 -3.16 -16.73
C LYS A 114 15.40 -4.31 -15.82
N GLU A 115 16.41 -4.11 -15.00
CA GLU A 115 16.91 -5.07 -14.01
C GLU A 115 15.88 -5.40 -12.93
N GLY A 116 14.97 -4.45 -12.65
CA GLY A 116 13.87 -4.60 -11.68
C GLY A 116 12.54 -5.02 -12.30
N GLN A 117 12.55 -5.37 -13.58
CA GLN A 117 11.35 -5.71 -14.35
C GLN A 117 11.44 -7.10 -14.96
N GLN A 118 10.28 -7.64 -15.26
CA GLN A 118 10.13 -8.82 -16.09
C GLN A 118 8.98 -8.64 -17.07
N GLU A 119 9.15 -9.19 -18.25
CA GLU A 119 8.10 -9.24 -19.26
C GLU A 119 7.42 -10.61 -19.26
N LEU A 120 6.12 -10.63 -18.96
CA LEU A 120 5.29 -11.82 -18.94
C LEU A 120 3.96 -11.52 -19.61
N ASN A 121 3.57 -12.35 -20.55
CA ASN A 121 2.27 -12.29 -21.22
C ASN A 121 1.99 -10.93 -21.91
N GLY A 122 3.03 -10.27 -22.41
CA GLY A 122 2.91 -8.96 -23.05
C GLY A 122 2.79 -7.78 -22.08
N PHE A 123 2.92 -8.03 -20.77
CA PHE A 123 2.92 -7.00 -19.74
C PHE A 123 4.29 -6.94 -19.06
N VAL A 124 4.63 -5.75 -18.57
CA VAL A 124 5.80 -5.52 -17.73
C VAL A 124 5.38 -5.60 -16.26
N TRP A 125 6.08 -6.43 -15.49
CA TRP A 125 5.84 -6.68 -14.08
C TRP A 125 7.03 -6.24 -13.25
N MET A 126 6.80 -5.82 -12.03
CA MET A 126 7.87 -5.74 -11.03
C MET A 126 8.40 -7.15 -10.77
N ASP A 127 9.69 -7.27 -10.49
CA ASP A 127 10.33 -8.56 -10.19
C ASP A 127 10.05 -9.05 -8.75
N ARG A 128 9.21 -8.33 -8.00
CA ARG A 128 8.88 -8.59 -6.60
C ARG A 128 7.54 -7.99 -6.19
N ASN A 129 7.02 -8.44 -5.04
CA ASN A 129 5.83 -7.86 -4.42
C ASN A 129 6.11 -6.46 -3.89
N LEU A 130 5.06 -5.62 -3.78
CA LEU A 130 5.17 -4.30 -3.15
C LEU A 130 5.70 -4.42 -1.72
N GLY A 131 6.70 -3.61 -1.40
CA GLY A 131 7.36 -3.60 -0.11
C GLY A 131 8.43 -4.68 0.07
N ALA A 132 8.60 -5.61 -0.87
CA ALA A 132 9.65 -6.62 -0.78
C ALA A 132 11.04 -6.00 -1.00
N THR A 133 11.93 -6.20 -0.05
CA THR A 133 13.32 -5.77 -0.18
C THR A 133 14.22 -6.81 -0.85
N TYR A 134 13.69 -8.02 -1.08
CA TYR A 134 14.33 -9.10 -1.81
C TYR A 134 13.43 -9.67 -2.89
N ASN A 135 14.02 -10.16 -3.97
CA ASN A 135 13.33 -10.85 -5.06
C ASN A 135 13.75 -12.32 -5.22
N LYS A 136 14.51 -12.83 -4.26
CA LYS A 136 14.98 -14.23 -4.23
C LYS A 136 14.73 -14.82 -2.86
N TYR A 137 14.52 -16.12 -2.83
CA TYR A 137 14.53 -16.85 -1.58
C TYR A 137 15.98 -17.18 -1.18
N ASN A 138 16.34 -16.77 0.00
CA ASN A 138 17.44 -17.33 0.78
C ASN A 138 16.99 -17.41 2.24
N GLU A 139 17.71 -18.14 3.10
CA GLU A 139 17.34 -18.28 4.51
C GLU A 139 17.23 -16.94 5.24
N GLU A 140 18.02 -15.97 4.83
CA GLU A 140 18.05 -14.62 5.39
C GLU A 140 17.00 -13.68 4.78
N GLY A 141 16.65 -13.89 3.51
CA GLY A 141 15.75 -13.02 2.73
C GLY A 141 14.33 -13.53 2.55
N GLY A 142 14.00 -14.75 3.01
CA GLY A 142 12.72 -15.39 2.71
C GLY A 142 11.50 -14.54 3.09
N ILE A 143 11.47 -14.01 4.31
CA ILE A 143 10.38 -13.13 4.77
C ILE A 143 10.40 -11.78 4.04
N LYS A 144 11.59 -11.21 3.84
CA LYS A 144 11.77 -9.93 3.15
C LYS A 144 11.35 -9.94 1.67
N SER A 145 11.11 -11.13 1.10
CA SER A 145 10.55 -11.29 -0.25
C SER A 145 9.03 -11.28 -0.29
N LYS A 146 8.34 -11.43 0.85
CA LYS A 146 6.87 -11.49 0.91
C LYS A 146 6.21 -10.19 0.46
N GLY A 147 6.81 -9.04 0.79
CA GLY A 147 6.16 -7.76 0.68
C GLY A 147 5.04 -7.62 1.71
N PHE A 148 4.04 -6.80 1.41
CA PHE A 148 2.91 -6.53 2.29
C PHE A 148 1.61 -7.08 1.74
N LEU A 149 0.64 -7.29 2.63
CA LEU A 149 -0.72 -7.65 2.29
C LEU A 149 -1.57 -6.38 2.18
N TYR A 150 -2.60 -6.45 1.35
CA TYR A 150 -3.54 -5.34 1.15
C TYR A 150 -4.96 -5.85 1.28
N GLN A 151 -5.78 -5.10 1.99
CA GLN A 151 -7.21 -5.30 1.93
C GLN A 151 -7.71 -4.75 0.59
N TRP A 152 -8.42 -5.57 -0.18
CA TRP A 152 -8.82 -5.21 -1.54
C TRP A 152 -9.44 -3.82 -1.63
N GLY A 153 -8.96 -3.01 -2.56
CA GLY A 153 -9.46 -1.65 -2.80
C GLY A 153 -8.84 -0.57 -1.88
N ARG A 154 -8.04 -0.96 -0.87
CA ARG A 154 -7.32 -0.02 0.00
C ARG A 154 -5.90 0.23 -0.47
N LYS A 155 -5.44 1.45 -0.25
CA LYS A 155 -4.05 1.84 -0.47
C LYS A 155 -3.11 1.45 0.69
N ASP A 156 -3.70 1.17 1.86
CA ASP A 156 -2.96 0.88 3.09
C ASP A 156 -2.49 -0.57 3.14
N LEU A 157 -1.32 -0.76 3.67
CA LEU A 157 -0.62 -2.04 3.69
C LEU A 157 -0.66 -2.65 5.10
N PHE A 158 -0.70 -3.98 5.14
CA PHE A 158 -0.70 -4.78 6.36
C PHE A 158 0.51 -5.70 6.39
N PRO A 159 1.14 -5.93 7.56
CA PRO A 159 2.32 -6.76 7.65
C PRO A 159 2.02 -8.20 7.23
N PRO A 160 3.00 -8.90 6.64
CA PRO A 160 2.95 -10.35 6.48
C PRO A 160 3.15 -11.03 7.85
N THR A 161 2.97 -12.34 7.91
CA THR A 161 3.33 -13.14 9.09
C THR A 161 4.85 -13.28 9.23
N LYS A 162 5.36 -13.41 10.45
CA LYS A 162 6.79 -13.61 10.76
C LYS A 162 7.42 -14.82 10.07
N GLY A 163 6.66 -15.88 9.91
CA GLY A 163 7.10 -17.07 9.21
C GLY A 163 6.15 -17.49 8.10
N TRP A 164 6.03 -18.79 7.86
CA TRP A 164 5.28 -19.36 6.74
C TRP A 164 4.05 -20.17 7.17
N GLU A 165 3.85 -20.31 8.47
CA GLU A 165 2.74 -21.07 9.04
C GLU A 165 1.56 -20.15 9.34
N LYS A 166 0.33 -20.66 9.20
CA LYS A 166 -0.89 -19.87 9.42
C LYS A 166 -1.07 -19.37 10.87
N THR A 167 -0.41 -19.99 11.81
CA THR A 167 -0.53 -19.70 13.24
C THR A 167 0.48 -18.68 13.74
N GLU A 168 1.35 -18.21 12.87
CA GLU A 168 2.37 -17.24 13.25
C GLU A 168 1.81 -15.83 13.34
N SER A 169 2.33 -15.07 14.28
CA SER A 169 2.00 -13.66 14.44
C SER A 169 2.48 -12.82 13.25
N ASP A 170 1.91 -11.64 13.11
CA ASP A 170 2.36 -10.65 12.16
C ASP A 170 3.82 -10.23 12.41
N GLU A 171 4.52 -9.78 11.36
CA GLU A 171 5.80 -9.10 11.48
C GLU A 171 5.68 -7.90 12.41
N ASP A 172 6.71 -7.70 13.24
CA ASP A 172 6.74 -6.56 14.16
C ASP A 172 6.90 -5.26 13.38
N LEU A 173 6.05 -4.31 13.70
CA LEU A 173 6.15 -2.95 13.24
C LEU A 173 6.47 -2.05 14.43
N TYR A 174 7.21 -0.99 14.19
CA TYR A 174 7.73 -0.12 15.23
C TYR A 174 7.33 1.33 14.99
N ASN A 175 7.01 2.05 16.06
CA ASN A 175 7.01 3.50 16.01
C ASN A 175 8.46 4.06 16.00
N LEU A 176 8.62 5.37 15.91
CA LEU A 176 9.97 5.98 15.92
C LEU A 176 10.71 5.81 17.25
N ALA A 177 10.02 5.59 18.35
CA ALA A 177 10.62 5.30 19.65
C ALA A 177 11.14 3.84 19.77
N GLY A 178 10.85 3.00 18.75
CA GLY A 178 11.22 1.58 18.75
C GLY A 178 10.26 0.68 19.49
N GLU A 179 9.08 1.18 19.84
CA GLU A 179 8.02 0.40 20.47
C GLU A 179 7.21 -0.35 19.41
N ILE A 180 6.87 -1.60 19.71
CA ILE A 180 6.03 -2.42 18.81
C ILE A 180 4.62 -1.84 18.78
N ILE A 181 4.11 -1.68 17.56
CA ILE A 181 2.74 -1.28 17.31
C ILE A 181 1.94 -2.47 16.74
N THR A 182 0.64 -2.42 16.89
CA THR A 182 -0.29 -3.43 16.38
C THR A 182 -1.39 -2.81 15.55
N PHE A 183 -1.87 -3.56 14.56
CA PHE A 183 -3.07 -3.19 13.81
C PHE A 183 -4.33 -3.58 14.59
N SER A 184 -5.33 -2.72 14.55
CA SER A 184 -6.64 -3.05 15.09
C SER A 184 -7.46 -3.84 14.06
N LYS A 185 -8.36 -4.69 14.56
CA LYS A 185 -9.40 -5.35 13.76
C LYS A 185 -10.73 -4.71 14.13
N VAL A 186 -11.41 -4.18 13.14
CA VAL A 186 -12.65 -3.41 13.35
C VAL A 186 -13.75 -4.02 12.49
N PRO A 187 -14.89 -4.42 13.06
CA PRO A 187 -16.02 -4.85 12.26
C PRO A 187 -16.56 -3.71 11.42
N VAL A 188 -17.07 -4.03 10.24
CA VAL A 188 -17.71 -3.06 9.36
C VAL A 188 -19.11 -2.77 9.87
N GLU A 189 -19.28 -1.69 10.60
CA GLU A 189 -20.58 -1.27 11.14
C GLU A 189 -21.03 0.09 10.57
N VAL A 190 -20.20 0.73 9.77
CA VAL A 190 -20.38 2.14 9.35
C VAL A 190 -20.62 2.22 7.86
N PHE A 191 -21.52 3.11 7.45
CA PHE A 191 -21.69 3.48 6.06
C PHE A 191 -20.48 4.28 5.56
N ASN A 192 -20.22 4.20 4.26
CA ASN A 192 -19.15 4.93 3.57
C ASN A 192 -17.77 4.75 4.22
N ASN A 193 -17.26 3.54 4.14
CA ASN A 193 -16.04 3.14 4.84
C ASN A 193 -14.76 3.74 4.26
N ILE A 194 -14.80 4.39 3.10
CA ILE A 194 -13.59 4.98 2.49
C ILE A 194 -13.02 6.09 3.37
N PRO A 195 -13.75 7.12 3.78
CA PRO A 195 -13.25 8.12 4.72
C PRO A 195 -12.70 7.48 6.01
N ASN A 196 -13.48 6.57 6.59
CA ASN A 196 -13.08 5.87 7.81
C ASN A 196 -11.78 5.06 7.62
N SER A 197 -11.60 4.41 6.47
CA SER A 197 -10.38 3.66 6.18
C SER A 197 -9.15 4.56 6.04
N VAL A 198 -9.34 5.78 5.52
CA VAL A 198 -8.27 6.77 5.43
C VAL A 198 -7.90 7.32 6.80
N HIS A 199 -8.88 7.69 7.61
CA HIS A 199 -8.64 8.15 8.99
C HIS A 199 -8.00 7.07 9.86
N ASN A 200 -8.31 5.79 9.60
CA ASN A 200 -7.87 4.64 10.37
C ASN A 200 -7.03 3.67 9.51
N SER A 201 -5.96 4.18 8.93
CA SER A 201 -5.08 3.41 8.02
C SER A 201 -4.48 2.15 8.67
N MET A 202 -4.42 2.10 10.00
CA MET A 202 -3.92 0.96 10.79
C MET A 202 -5.03 0.01 11.27
N SER A 203 -6.22 0.11 10.73
CA SER A 203 -7.34 -0.79 11.07
C SER A 203 -7.64 -1.72 9.90
N PHE A 204 -7.70 -3.04 10.18
CA PHE A 204 -8.22 -4.03 9.25
C PHE A 204 -9.73 -4.17 9.47
N TYR A 205 -10.52 -4.01 8.41
CA TYR A 205 -11.97 -4.11 8.50
C TYR A 205 -12.42 -5.56 8.32
N THR A 206 -13.00 -6.14 9.35
CA THR A 206 -13.59 -7.49 9.28
C THR A 206 -15.04 -7.40 8.82
N SER A 207 -15.46 -8.32 7.94
CA SER A 207 -16.82 -8.36 7.38
C SER A 207 -17.13 -9.75 6.85
N GLU A 208 -18.41 -10.12 6.80
CA GLU A 208 -18.87 -11.35 6.15
C GLU A 208 -18.86 -11.24 4.62
N GLU A 209 -18.93 -10.04 4.07
CA GLU A 209 -19.05 -9.82 2.63
C GLU A 209 -17.93 -8.96 2.05
N SER A 210 -17.88 -7.69 2.44
CA SER A 210 -16.90 -6.72 1.97
C SER A 210 -16.74 -5.63 3.00
N TRP A 211 -15.52 -5.13 3.17
CA TRP A 211 -15.28 -3.94 3.99
C TRP A 211 -15.86 -2.68 3.35
N TYR A 212 -16.01 -2.69 2.02
CA TYR A 212 -16.45 -1.52 1.27
C TYR A 212 -17.98 -1.45 1.21
N THR A 213 -18.52 -0.40 1.81
CA THR A 213 -19.93 -0.04 1.72
C THR A 213 -20.05 1.36 1.11
N ASN A 214 -21.11 1.59 0.34
CA ASN A 214 -21.45 2.94 -0.13
C ASN A 214 -22.18 3.73 0.98
N ALA A 215 -22.44 5.02 0.73
CA ALA A 215 -23.19 5.89 1.66
C ALA A 215 -24.59 5.37 2.06
N LYS A 216 -25.15 4.40 1.34
CA LYS A 216 -26.42 3.75 1.64
C LYS A 216 -26.27 2.45 2.44
N GLY A 217 -25.04 2.08 2.81
CA GLY A 217 -24.76 0.84 3.54
C GLY A 217 -24.89 -0.43 2.70
N THR A 218 -24.87 -0.31 1.38
CA THR A 218 -24.89 -1.47 0.48
C THR A 218 -23.48 -1.96 0.24
N TYR A 219 -23.20 -3.21 0.57
CA TYR A 219 -21.92 -3.85 0.26
C TYR A 219 -21.72 -3.94 -1.25
N ARG A 220 -20.51 -3.58 -1.68
CA ARG A 220 -20.14 -3.66 -3.09
C ARG A 220 -19.19 -4.83 -3.35
N ARG A 221 -19.71 -6.04 -3.18
CA ARG A 221 -18.96 -7.30 -3.34
C ARG A 221 -18.14 -7.40 -4.62
N ASN A 222 -18.68 -6.85 -5.70
CA ASN A 222 -18.12 -6.98 -7.04
C ASN A 222 -17.62 -5.66 -7.62
N ASP A 223 -17.39 -4.65 -6.78
CA ASP A 223 -16.81 -3.40 -7.26
C ASP A 223 -15.29 -3.55 -7.39
N LEU A 224 -14.84 -4.00 -8.54
CA LEU A 224 -13.44 -4.16 -8.86
C LEU A 224 -12.76 -2.84 -9.28
N SER A 225 -13.46 -1.71 -9.15
CA SER A 225 -12.99 -0.42 -9.65
C SER A 225 -12.19 0.41 -8.66
N LEU A 226 -12.09 0.01 -7.38
CA LEU A 226 -11.39 0.82 -6.38
C LEU A 226 -9.90 1.01 -6.68
N TRP A 227 -9.19 -0.02 -7.12
CA TRP A 227 -7.79 0.13 -7.53
C TRP A 227 -7.63 0.57 -8.99
N ASN A 228 -8.54 0.12 -9.85
CA ASN A 228 -8.48 0.39 -11.28
C ASN A 228 -9.87 0.74 -11.82
N SER A 229 -9.94 1.73 -12.69
CA SER A 229 -11.16 1.98 -13.45
C SER A 229 -11.47 0.80 -14.41
N LYS A 230 -12.71 0.71 -14.89
CA LYS A 230 -13.12 -0.29 -15.89
C LYS A 230 -12.27 -0.32 -17.16
N VAL A 231 -11.55 0.75 -17.44
CA VAL A 231 -10.65 0.87 -18.60
C VAL A 231 -9.16 0.66 -18.21
N GLY A 232 -8.90 0.13 -17.02
CA GLY A 232 -7.54 -0.16 -16.55
C GLY A 232 -6.72 1.04 -16.13
N LYS A 233 -7.32 2.20 -15.90
CA LYS A 233 -6.61 3.36 -15.35
C LYS A 233 -6.45 3.23 -13.84
N LYS A 234 -5.24 3.51 -13.36
CA LYS A 234 -4.92 3.63 -11.94
C LYS A 234 -5.84 4.65 -11.25
N THR A 235 -6.42 4.28 -10.12
CA THR A 235 -7.18 5.20 -9.28
C THR A 235 -6.30 5.77 -8.16
N ILE A 236 -6.83 6.73 -7.41
CA ILE A 236 -6.12 7.27 -6.23
C ILE A 236 -5.97 6.27 -5.08
N PHE A 237 -6.68 5.15 -5.10
CA PHE A 237 -6.60 4.08 -4.09
C PHE A 237 -5.64 2.96 -4.47
N ASP A 238 -5.07 2.99 -5.66
CA ASP A 238 -4.09 1.98 -6.08
C ASP A 238 -2.79 2.12 -5.27
N PRO A 239 -2.30 1.05 -4.62
CA PRO A 239 -1.15 1.12 -3.73
C PRO A 239 0.21 1.18 -4.44
N CYS A 240 0.25 1.00 -5.76
CA CYS A 240 1.51 0.92 -6.50
C CYS A 240 2.21 2.28 -6.63
N PRO A 241 3.53 2.30 -6.85
CA PRO A 241 4.27 3.51 -7.21
C PRO A 241 3.77 4.15 -8.50
N ASP A 242 4.21 5.37 -8.75
CA ASP A 242 3.93 6.06 -10.01
C ASP A 242 4.40 5.24 -11.23
N GLY A 243 3.63 5.27 -12.30
CA GLY A 243 3.87 4.46 -13.50
C GLY A 243 3.47 2.98 -13.37
N TRP A 244 3.09 2.52 -12.18
CA TRP A 244 2.70 1.15 -11.89
C TRP A 244 1.27 1.08 -11.34
N ARG A 245 0.61 -0.04 -11.55
CA ARG A 245 -0.75 -0.28 -11.05
C ARG A 245 -0.97 -1.74 -10.65
N VAL A 246 -1.99 -1.98 -9.85
CA VAL A 246 -2.48 -3.34 -9.61
C VAL A 246 -3.05 -3.90 -10.93
N PRO A 247 -2.79 -5.17 -11.25
CA PRO A 247 -3.34 -5.82 -12.45
C PRO A 247 -4.86 -5.77 -12.49
N VAL A 248 -5.42 -5.58 -13.68
CA VAL A 248 -6.87 -5.59 -13.89
C VAL A 248 -7.36 -7.02 -14.01
N GLY A 249 -8.42 -7.37 -13.26
CA GLY A 249 -9.22 -8.56 -13.53
C GLY A 249 -10.43 -8.17 -14.37
N LYS A 250 -10.67 -8.84 -15.48
CA LYS A 250 -11.82 -8.62 -16.35
C LYS A 250 -12.47 -9.97 -16.68
N ASP A 251 -13.73 -10.16 -16.30
CA ASP A 251 -14.63 -11.26 -16.72
C ASP A 251 -13.96 -12.50 -17.36
N GLY A 252 -13.00 -13.11 -16.65
CA GLY A 252 -12.24 -14.28 -17.12
C GLY A 252 -10.92 -13.96 -17.82
N GLU A 253 -10.61 -12.71 -18.14
CA GLU A 253 -9.33 -12.26 -18.65
C GLU A 253 -8.58 -11.50 -17.57
N TYR A 254 -7.63 -12.15 -16.91
CA TYR A 254 -6.77 -11.55 -15.90
C TYR A 254 -5.41 -11.21 -16.48
N GLU A 255 -4.92 -10.03 -16.21
CA GLU A 255 -3.51 -9.67 -16.44
C GLU A 255 -2.60 -10.35 -15.40
N SER A 256 -3.00 -11.46 -14.82
CA SER A 256 -2.20 -12.19 -13.86
C SER A 256 -1.08 -12.94 -14.56
N PRO A 257 0.16 -12.90 -14.07
CA PRO A 257 1.23 -13.76 -14.60
C PRO A 257 0.89 -15.25 -14.47
N TRP A 258 -0.01 -15.61 -13.56
CA TRP A 258 -0.43 -16.99 -13.30
C TRP A 258 -1.41 -17.55 -14.34
N GLU A 259 -2.28 -16.74 -14.92
CA GLU A 259 -3.32 -17.23 -15.83
C GLU A 259 -2.76 -17.89 -17.10
N GLN A 260 -1.72 -17.30 -17.66
CA GLN A 260 -1.07 -17.87 -18.86
C GLN A 260 0.10 -18.79 -18.52
N ALA A 261 0.60 -18.73 -17.28
CA ALA A 261 1.80 -19.46 -16.87
C ALA A 261 1.50 -20.74 -16.09
N LYS A 262 0.24 -21.10 -15.88
CA LYS A 262 -0.19 -22.29 -15.08
C LYS A 262 0.57 -23.58 -15.43
N LYS A 263 0.98 -23.74 -16.69
CA LYS A 263 1.76 -24.92 -17.14
C LYS A 263 3.27 -24.80 -16.95
N ASN A 264 3.78 -23.60 -16.67
CA ASN A 264 5.21 -23.28 -16.63
C ASN A 264 5.68 -22.86 -15.24
N VAL A 265 4.81 -22.92 -14.24
CA VAL A 265 5.13 -22.58 -12.85
C VAL A 265 5.79 -23.78 -12.19
N THR A 266 6.96 -23.59 -11.62
CA THR A 266 7.65 -24.60 -10.83
C THR A 266 7.42 -24.34 -9.35
N PRO A 267 6.73 -25.25 -8.62
CA PRO A 267 6.59 -25.12 -7.17
C PRO A 267 7.96 -25.24 -6.49
N LEU A 268 8.25 -24.34 -5.59
CA LEU A 268 9.45 -24.33 -4.76
C LEU A 268 9.05 -24.67 -3.32
N VAL A 269 8.66 -25.90 -3.07
CA VAL A 269 8.14 -26.37 -1.78
C VAL A 269 9.09 -26.03 -0.62
N ARG A 270 10.40 -26.28 -0.80
CA ARG A 270 11.43 -25.93 0.19
C ARG A 270 11.48 -24.43 0.46
N TYR A 271 11.15 -23.62 -0.51
CA TYR A 271 11.29 -22.15 -0.48
C TYR A 271 9.96 -21.43 -0.32
N LYS A 272 8.89 -22.20 0.02
CA LYS A 272 7.57 -21.64 0.31
C LYS A 272 7.07 -20.64 -0.75
N GLY A 273 7.17 -21.02 -2.04
CA GLY A 273 6.77 -20.18 -3.15
C GLY A 273 6.82 -20.89 -4.49
N PHE A 274 6.87 -20.10 -5.53
CA PHE A 274 6.89 -20.58 -6.91
C PHE A 274 7.98 -19.87 -7.71
N SER A 275 8.52 -20.56 -8.72
CA SER A 275 9.36 -19.92 -9.73
C SER A 275 8.60 -19.85 -11.04
N LEU A 276 8.63 -18.69 -11.67
CA LEU A 276 8.13 -18.44 -13.00
C LEU A 276 9.22 -17.73 -13.81
N LYS A 277 9.71 -18.38 -14.85
CA LYS A 277 10.83 -17.86 -15.68
C LYS A 277 12.05 -17.43 -14.84
N GLY A 278 12.36 -18.17 -13.79
CA GLY A 278 13.49 -17.90 -12.90
C GLY A 278 13.26 -16.83 -11.84
N ILE A 279 12.09 -16.22 -11.79
CA ILE A 279 11.72 -15.24 -10.77
C ILE A 279 10.97 -15.93 -9.64
N TYR A 280 11.32 -15.58 -8.43
CA TYR A 280 10.71 -16.12 -7.23
C TYR A 280 9.46 -15.33 -6.83
N TYR A 281 8.37 -16.04 -6.64
CA TYR A 281 7.11 -15.52 -6.08
C TYR A 281 6.84 -16.21 -4.75
N PRO A 282 6.92 -15.51 -3.63
CA PRO A 282 6.66 -16.08 -2.32
C PRO A 282 5.18 -16.44 -2.16
N ALA A 283 4.91 -17.51 -1.43
CA ALA A 283 3.58 -17.80 -0.90
C ALA A 283 3.33 -16.87 0.30
N ALA A 284 3.10 -15.60 0.04
CA ALA A 284 3.06 -14.54 1.05
C ALA A 284 1.89 -14.66 2.04
N GLY A 285 0.95 -15.60 1.80
CA GLY A 285 -0.24 -15.78 2.64
C GLY A 285 -1.38 -14.85 2.24
N TYR A 286 -2.39 -14.81 3.09
CA TYR A 286 -3.56 -13.95 2.95
C TYR A 286 -4.13 -13.64 4.34
N ARG A 287 -4.92 -12.58 4.43
CA ARG A 287 -5.74 -12.26 5.60
C ARG A 287 -7.18 -12.61 5.32
N GLU A 288 -7.80 -13.31 6.25
CA GLU A 288 -9.20 -13.69 6.13
C GLU A 288 -10.11 -12.48 6.41
N LEU A 289 -11.20 -12.39 5.66
CA LEU A 289 -12.13 -11.26 5.76
C LEU A 289 -12.81 -11.17 7.13
N LEU A 290 -13.10 -12.33 7.75
CA LEU A 290 -13.76 -12.41 9.07
C LEU A 290 -12.81 -12.24 10.26
N THR A 291 -11.57 -12.68 10.11
CA THR A 291 -10.63 -12.78 11.23
C THR A 291 -9.44 -11.85 11.15
N GLY A 292 -9.18 -11.32 9.97
CA GLY A 292 -8.07 -10.38 9.70
C GLY A 292 -6.72 -11.03 9.56
#